data_35715c170a44cd7d4d9b9f6eb17aef09
#
_entry.id   35715c170a44cd7d4d9b9f6eb17aef09
#
_cell.length_a   1.000
_cell.length_b   1.000
_cell.length_c   1.000
_cell.angle_alpha   90.00
_cell.angle_beta   90.00
_cell.angle_gamma   90.00
#
_symmetry.space_group_name_H-M   'P 1'
#
loop_
_entity.id
_entity.type
_entity.pdbx_description
1 polymer ?
#
loop_
_entity_poly.entity_id
_entity_poly.type
_entity_poly.pdbx_seq_one_letter_code
_entity_poly.pdbx_strand_id
1 'polypeptide(L)'
;SMMGIFFIGKTRFKDLSKALEKIKQKKQALISVLFLMLSMGLNAQAHDHAPQNSFDFDSVVKANIIAKEHALKFGSLVIQDLGGRMKPANTFSSQLLRKVSKKDYYGELNADQVMMSIVESPALWYNVPIIYLKRGNDSLRNIIGLDSKQKYASLVTFFDNQGNYKISSQLEDAYRAPIPN
;
A
#
# COMPACT_ATOMS: atom_id res chain seq x y z
N SER A 1 38.71 59.89 0.57
CA SER A 1 39.35 58.82 1.39
C SER A 1 39.25 57.46 0.74
N MET A 2 40.07 57.18 -0.30
CA MET A 2 40.10 55.84 -0.96
C MET A 2 40.74 54.74 -0.11
N MET A 3 41.45 55.07 0.98
CA MET A 3 42.14 54.09 1.83
C MET A 3 41.21 53.27 2.74
N GLY A 4 40.05 53.84 3.12
CA GLY A 4 39.10 53.15 4.03
C GLY A 4 38.31 51.98 3.38
N ILE A 5 38.04 52.10 2.08
CA ILE A 5 37.28 51.07 1.33
C ILE A 5 38.13 49.81 1.12
N PHE A 6 39.46 49.97 0.95
CA PHE A 6 40.41 48.86 0.76
C PHE A 6 40.60 48.03 2.04
N PHE A 7 40.50 48.63 3.22
CA PHE A 7 40.64 47.93 4.52
C PHE A 7 39.41 47.11 4.88
N ILE A 8 38.22 47.64 4.57
CA ILE A 8 36.94 46.95 4.84
C ILE A 8 36.77 45.72 3.91
N GLY A 9 37.21 45.82 2.66
CA GLY A 9 37.22 44.68 1.70
C GLY A 9 38.11 43.53 2.16
N LYS A 10 39.31 43.83 2.69
CA LYS A 10 40.31 42.83 3.07
C LYS A 10 39.91 42.02 4.34
N THR A 11 39.23 42.67 5.29
CA THR A 11 38.75 42.00 6.50
C THR A 11 37.53 41.12 6.23
N ARG A 12 36.57 41.60 5.42
CA ARG A 12 35.37 40.80 5.06
C ARG A 12 35.72 39.61 4.19
N PHE A 13 36.71 39.71 3.29
CA PHE A 13 37.18 38.55 2.49
C PHE A 13 37.85 37.47 3.36
N LYS A 14 38.58 37.85 4.41
CA LYS A 14 39.17 36.91 5.36
C LYS A 14 38.12 36.19 6.19
N ASP A 15 37.09 36.84 6.57
CA ASP A 15 36.00 36.24 7.35
C ASP A 15 35.13 35.33 6.48
N LEU A 16 34.89 35.71 5.23
CA LEU A 16 34.22 34.86 4.24
C LEU A 16 35.03 33.62 3.89
N SER A 17 36.36 33.74 3.71
CA SER A 17 37.22 32.58 3.42
C SER A 17 37.27 31.60 4.60
N LYS A 18 37.34 32.09 5.85
CA LYS A 18 37.24 31.26 7.06
C LYS A 18 35.89 30.59 7.22
N ALA A 19 34.82 31.26 6.87
CA ALA A 19 33.48 30.68 6.88
C ALA A 19 33.34 29.57 5.82
N LEU A 20 33.87 29.80 4.61
CA LEU A 20 33.91 28.79 3.53
C LEU A 20 34.75 27.56 3.90
N GLU A 21 35.91 27.76 4.54
CA GLU A 21 36.71 26.63 5.03
C GLU A 21 36.00 25.81 6.08
N LYS A 22 35.31 26.44 7.03
CA LYS A 22 34.47 25.74 8.03
C LYS A 22 33.33 24.95 7.40
N ILE A 23 32.68 25.49 6.38
CA ILE A 23 31.63 24.80 5.63
C ILE A 23 32.22 23.62 4.85
N LYS A 24 33.38 23.80 4.22
CA LYS A 24 34.07 22.76 3.47
C LYS A 24 34.53 21.59 4.38
N GLN A 25 35.05 21.90 5.56
CA GLN A 25 35.42 20.89 6.57
C GLN A 25 34.20 20.13 7.11
N LYS A 26 33.08 20.82 7.41
CA LYS A 26 31.83 20.16 7.81
C LYS A 26 31.26 19.29 6.69
N LYS A 27 31.33 19.72 5.45
CA LYS A 27 30.89 18.95 4.29
C LYS A 27 31.75 17.70 4.07
N GLN A 28 33.06 17.79 4.23
CA GLN A 28 33.96 16.64 4.17
C GLN A 28 33.73 15.65 5.32
N ALA A 29 33.50 16.14 6.53
CA ALA A 29 33.17 15.28 7.67
C ALA A 29 31.83 14.55 7.46
N LEU A 30 30.80 15.22 6.91
CA LEU A 30 29.53 14.59 6.57
C LEU A 30 29.66 13.54 5.47
N ILE A 31 30.47 13.79 4.45
CA ILE A 31 30.73 12.84 3.36
C ILE A 31 31.51 11.62 3.89
N SER A 32 32.47 11.80 4.78
CA SER A 32 33.22 10.67 5.37
C SER A 32 32.35 9.82 6.29
N VAL A 33 31.43 10.42 7.07
CA VAL A 33 30.46 9.70 7.89
C VAL A 33 29.46 8.94 7.02
N LEU A 34 28.97 9.56 5.94
CA LEU A 34 28.09 8.90 4.97
C LEU A 34 28.77 7.71 4.28
N PHE A 35 30.06 7.86 3.92
CA PHE A 35 30.85 6.79 3.31
C PHE A 35 31.12 5.66 4.30
N LEU A 36 31.36 5.98 5.59
CA LEU A 36 31.52 4.99 6.67
C LEU A 36 30.22 4.21 6.92
N MET A 37 29.08 4.88 6.88
CA MET A 37 27.78 4.23 6.98
C MET A 37 27.46 3.33 5.77
N LEU A 38 27.88 3.75 4.60
CA LEU A 38 27.72 2.96 3.37
C LEU A 38 28.62 1.72 3.35
N SER A 39 29.83 1.80 3.92
CA SER A 39 30.74 0.65 3.99
C SER A 39 30.34 -0.39 5.05
N MET A 40 29.61 -0.01 6.10
CA MET A 40 29.02 -0.95 7.06
C MET A 40 27.78 -1.67 6.50
N GLY A 41 27.13 -1.15 5.47
CA GLY A 41 26.00 -1.79 4.80
C GLY A 41 26.36 -2.83 3.74
N LEU A 42 27.64 -3.01 3.37
CA LEU A 42 28.07 -3.92 2.31
C LEU A 42 28.45 -5.34 2.77
N ASN A 43 28.24 -5.67 4.05
CA ASN A 43 28.32 -7.05 4.53
C ASN A 43 26.92 -7.70 4.56
N ALA A 44 26.06 -7.38 3.60
CA ALA A 44 24.92 -8.23 3.30
C ALA A 44 25.45 -9.46 2.58
N GLN A 45 25.73 -10.50 3.34
CA GLN A 45 25.93 -11.85 2.82
C GLN A 45 24.76 -12.16 1.89
N ALA A 46 25.09 -12.54 0.66
CA ALA A 46 24.17 -13.22 -0.21
C ALA A 46 23.76 -14.55 0.45
N HIS A 47 22.74 -14.51 1.29
CA HIS A 47 21.96 -15.67 1.59
C HIS A 47 20.96 -15.82 0.46
N ASP A 48 21.23 -16.77 -0.44
CA ASP A 48 20.27 -17.43 -1.31
C ASP A 48 19.23 -18.18 -0.46
N HIS A 49 18.44 -17.42 0.23
CA HIS A 49 17.09 -17.78 0.61
C HIS A 49 16.26 -16.56 0.22
N ALA A 50 15.51 -16.71 -0.88
CA ALA A 50 14.33 -15.88 -1.04
C ALA A 50 13.60 -15.95 0.33
N PRO A 51 13.54 -14.86 1.12
CA PRO A 51 12.65 -14.85 2.24
C PRO A 51 11.27 -14.90 1.60
N GLN A 52 10.64 -16.05 1.61
CA GLN A 52 9.21 -16.11 1.77
C GLN A 52 8.92 -15.53 3.17
N ASN A 53 9.22 -14.25 3.33
CA ASN A 53 8.49 -13.44 4.26
C ASN A 53 7.09 -13.39 3.65
N SER A 54 6.33 -14.43 3.88
CA SER A 54 4.89 -14.35 3.94
C SER A 54 4.64 -13.33 5.05
N PHE A 55 4.65 -12.05 4.65
CA PHE A 55 4.20 -10.98 5.52
C PHE A 55 2.83 -11.44 5.97
N ASP A 56 2.72 -11.78 7.25
CA ASP A 56 1.50 -12.35 7.80
C ASP A 56 0.47 -11.21 7.88
N PHE A 57 -0.19 -10.98 6.73
CA PHE A 57 -1.24 -9.97 6.62
C PHE A 57 -2.35 -10.21 7.64
N ASP A 58 -2.57 -11.46 8.02
CA ASP A 58 -3.55 -11.80 9.05
C ASP A 58 -3.15 -11.21 10.41
N SER A 59 -1.87 -11.24 10.76
CA SER A 59 -1.39 -10.64 12.01
C SER A 59 -1.50 -9.11 12.00
N VAL A 60 -1.21 -8.47 10.86
CA VAL A 60 -1.34 -7.01 10.71
C VAL A 60 -2.81 -6.59 10.70
N VAL A 61 -3.67 -7.33 10.03
CA VAL A 61 -5.13 -7.10 10.08
C VAL A 61 -5.62 -7.23 11.51
N LYS A 62 -5.17 -8.23 12.26
CA LYS A 62 -5.53 -8.43 13.67
C LYS A 62 -5.02 -7.30 14.57
N ALA A 63 -3.83 -6.76 14.33
CA ALA A 63 -3.28 -5.64 15.08
C ALA A 63 -4.06 -4.32 14.86
N ASN A 64 -4.76 -4.19 13.73
CA ASN A 64 -5.56 -3.02 13.36
C ASN A 64 -7.07 -3.31 13.41
N ILE A 65 -7.49 -4.24 14.28
CA ILE A 65 -8.90 -4.59 14.43
C ILE A 65 -9.69 -3.43 15.06
N ILE A 66 -10.72 -3.02 14.35
CA ILE A 66 -11.71 -2.10 14.89
C ILE A 66 -12.56 -2.81 15.95
N ALA A 67 -12.74 -2.17 17.09
CA ALA A 67 -13.55 -2.71 18.18
C ALA A 67 -14.96 -3.07 17.69
N LYS A 68 -15.45 -4.25 18.07
CA LYS A 68 -16.73 -4.78 17.63
C LYS A 68 -17.90 -3.83 17.96
N GLU A 69 -17.85 -3.17 19.11
CA GLU A 69 -18.85 -2.18 19.52
C GLU A 69 -18.87 -0.97 18.59
N HIS A 70 -17.70 -0.52 18.14
CA HIS A 70 -17.61 0.59 17.18
C HIS A 70 -18.20 0.18 15.83
N ALA A 71 -17.86 -1.02 15.36
CA ALA A 71 -18.39 -1.57 14.11
C ALA A 71 -19.93 -1.76 14.18
N LEU A 72 -20.48 -2.15 15.31
CA LEU A 72 -21.93 -2.24 15.49
C LEU A 72 -22.64 -0.88 15.39
N LYS A 73 -22.01 0.19 15.94
CA LYS A 73 -22.54 1.56 15.79
C LYS A 73 -22.53 1.99 14.33
N PHE A 74 -21.44 1.72 13.61
CA PHE A 74 -21.36 1.97 12.17
C PHE A 74 -22.44 1.18 11.41
N GLY A 75 -22.59 -0.10 11.69
CA GLY A 75 -23.56 -0.98 11.04
C GLY A 75 -25.01 -0.53 11.20
N SER A 76 -25.32 0.22 12.28
CA SER A 76 -26.66 0.76 12.54
C SER A 76 -26.99 2.04 11.76
N LEU A 77 -25.99 2.69 11.14
CA LEU A 77 -26.21 3.86 10.30
C LEU A 77 -27.09 3.51 9.11
N VAL A 78 -27.93 4.44 8.72
CA VAL A 78 -28.77 4.30 7.53
C VAL A 78 -28.06 4.98 6.36
N ILE A 79 -27.86 4.23 5.27
CA ILE A 79 -27.26 4.71 4.04
C ILE A 79 -28.23 4.54 2.87
N GLN A 80 -28.03 5.35 1.84
CA GLN A 80 -28.75 5.22 0.57
C GLN A 80 -27.90 4.40 -0.40
N ASP A 81 -28.48 3.35 -1.00
CA ASP A 81 -27.81 2.59 -2.05
C ASP A 81 -27.94 3.26 -3.42
N LEU A 82 -27.24 2.73 -4.42
CA LEU A 82 -27.26 3.25 -5.80
C LEU A 82 -28.66 3.24 -6.44
N GLY A 83 -29.57 2.39 -5.95
CA GLY A 83 -30.96 2.34 -6.37
C GLY A 83 -31.89 3.29 -5.61
N GLY A 84 -31.34 4.16 -4.77
CA GLY A 84 -32.07 5.14 -3.99
C GLY A 84 -32.75 4.58 -2.73
N ARG A 85 -32.58 3.29 -2.42
CA ARG A 85 -33.19 2.65 -1.24
C ARG A 85 -32.37 2.93 0.00
N MET A 86 -33.06 3.23 1.10
CA MET A 86 -32.43 3.34 2.42
C MET A 86 -32.23 1.94 3.00
N LYS A 87 -31.04 1.67 3.51
CA LYS A 87 -30.71 0.41 4.18
C LYS A 87 -29.66 0.60 5.28
N PRO A 88 -29.61 -0.29 6.28
CA PRO A 88 -28.52 -0.25 7.27
C PRO A 88 -27.15 -0.47 6.63
N ALA A 89 -26.13 0.20 7.15
CA ALA A 89 -24.74 0.03 6.70
C ALA A 89 -24.27 -1.43 6.86
N ASN A 90 -24.69 -2.13 7.89
CA ASN A 90 -24.44 -3.58 8.08
C ASN A 90 -24.90 -4.41 6.87
N THR A 91 -26.08 -4.12 6.33
CA THR A 91 -26.59 -4.82 5.14
C THR A 91 -25.69 -4.55 3.94
N PHE A 92 -25.24 -3.31 3.76
CA PHE A 92 -24.32 -2.94 2.70
C PHE A 92 -22.98 -3.65 2.85
N SER A 93 -22.36 -3.59 4.03
CA SER A 93 -21.08 -4.24 4.34
C SER A 93 -21.13 -5.74 4.04
N SER A 94 -22.18 -6.42 4.51
CA SER A 94 -22.38 -7.86 4.27
C SER A 94 -22.58 -8.19 2.80
N GLN A 95 -23.37 -7.40 2.07
CA GLN A 95 -23.59 -7.59 0.64
C GLN A 95 -22.31 -7.37 -0.16
N LEU A 96 -21.54 -6.32 0.15
CA LEU A 96 -20.26 -6.04 -0.51
C LEU A 96 -19.26 -7.16 -0.27
N LEU A 97 -19.06 -7.56 0.99
CA LEU A 97 -18.12 -8.61 1.34
C LEU A 97 -18.47 -9.94 0.69
N ARG A 98 -19.76 -10.32 0.64
CA ARG A 98 -20.22 -11.52 -0.08
C ARG A 98 -19.98 -11.45 -1.58
N LYS A 99 -20.08 -10.28 -2.19
CA LYS A 99 -19.78 -10.10 -3.61
C LYS A 99 -18.30 -10.36 -3.88
N VAL A 100 -17.40 -9.88 -3.03
CA VAL A 100 -15.95 -9.97 -3.20
C VAL A 100 -15.42 -11.34 -2.76
N SER A 101 -15.77 -11.80 -1.55
CA SER A 101 -15.17 -12.99 -0.92
C SER A 101 -16.04 -14.23 -0.91
N LYS A 102 -17.34 -14.12 -1.27
CA LYS A 102 -18.37 -15.15 -1.10
C LYS A 102 -18.65 -15.49 0.37
N LYS A 103 -18.15 -14.69 1.30
CA LYS A 103 -18.36 -14.80 2.75
C LYS A 103 -18.79 -13.43 3.27
N ASP A 104 -19.43 -13.39 4.43
CA ASP A 104 -19.80 -12.18 5.14
C ASP A 104 -18.92 -11.91 6.38
N TYR A 105 -17.77 -12.56 6.43
CA TYR A 105 -16.74 -12.41 7.45
C TYR A 105 -15.35 -12.63 6.85
N TYR A 106 -14.30 -12.16 7.55
CA TYR A 106 -12.90 -12.44 7.24
C TYR A 106 -12.17 -12.81 8.54
N GLY A 107 -11.66 -14.06 8.64
CA GLY A 107 -11.14 -14.57 9.90
C GLY A 107 -12.21 -14.50 10.99
N GLU A 108 -11.93 -13.77 12.04
CA GLU A 108 -12.85 -13.50 13.16
C GLU A 108 -13.64 -12.18 13.03
N LEU A 109 -13.36 -11.41 11.96
CA LEU A 109 -13.96 -10.10 11.75
C LEU A 109 -15.31 -10.22 11.06
N ASN A 110 -16.32 -9.53 11.59
CA ASN A 110 -17.60 -9.38 10.92
C ASN A 110 -17.52 -8.39 9.74
N ALA A 111 -18.54 -8.34 8.90
CA ALA A 111 -18.56 -7.51 7.70
C ALA A 111 -18.35 -6.02 7.97
N ASP A 112 -18.88 -5.49 9.06
CA ASP A 112 -18.73 -4.08 9.43
C ASP A 112 -17.30 -3.77 9.87
N GLN A 113 -16.66 -4.65 10.63
CA GLN A 113 -15.26 -4.53 11.01
C GLN A 113 -14.35 -4.57 9.77
N VAL A 114 -14.59 -5.48 8.85
CA VAL A 114 -13.85 -5.57 7.58
C VAL A 114 -14.03 -4.30 6.76
N MET A 115 -15.26 -3.83 6.57
CA MET A 115 -15.55 -2.64 5.80
C MET A 115 -14.88 -1.39 6.38
N MET A 116 -14.98 -1.20 7.68
CA MET A 116 -14.33 -0.07 8.36
C MET A 116 -12.82 -0.15 8.28
N SER A 117 -12.23 -1.35 8.46
CA SER A 117 -10.79 -1.56 8.33
C SER A 117 -10.28 -1.30 6.91
N ILE A 118 -11.05 -1.67 5.87
CA ILE A 118 -10.73 -1.34 4.48
C ILE A 118 -10.73 0.18 4.25
N VAL A 119 -11.70 0.89 4.82
CA VAL A 119 -11.79 2.36 4.67
C VAL A 119 -10.67 3.07 5.44
N GLU A 120 -10.33 2.59 6.63
CA GLU A 120 -9.28 3.18 7.46
C GLU A 120 -7.88 2.92 6.91
N SER A 121 -7.64 1.70 6.43
CA SER A 121 -6.31 1.25 5.99
C SER A 121 -6.38 0.51 4.65
N PRO A 122 -6.76 1.19 3.54
CA PRO A 122 -6.95 0.53 2.24
C PRO A 122 -5.69 -0.13 1.70
N ALA A 123 -4.51 0.47 1.92
CA ALA A 123 -3.23 -0.06 1.46
C ALA A 123 -2.90 -1.45 2.06
N LEU A 124 -3.32 -1.69 3.30
CA LEU A 124 -3.18 -3.00 3.94
C LEU A 124 -3.99 -4.06 3.19
N TRP A 125 -5.23 -3.73 2.84
CA TRP A 125 -6.15 -4.65 2.19
C TRP A 125 -5.81 -4.95 0.73
N TYR A 126 -4.96 -4.16 0.08
CA TYR A 126 -4.48 -4.46 -1.28
C TYR A 126 -3.72 -5.79 -1.36
N ASN A 127 -3.06 -6.18 -0.28
CA ASN A 127 -2.27 -7.40 -0.20
C ASN A 127 -3.05 -8.58 0.41
N VAL A 128 -4.19 -8.34 1.03
CA VAL A 128 -5.01 -9.38 1.66
C VAL A 128 -5.72 -10.23 0.60
N PRO A 129 -5.59 -11.57 0.62
CA PRO A 129 -6.24 -12.45 -0.35
C PRO A 129 -7.75 -12.62 -0.03
N ILE A 130 -8.54 -11.61 -0.38
CA ILE A 130 -9.98 -11.56 -0.09
C ILE A 130 -10.86 -11.79 -1.31
N ILE A 131 -10.32 -11.59 -2.53
CA ILE A 131 -11.08 -11.67 -3.79
C ILE A 131 -11.27 -13.14 -4.18
N TYR A 132 -12.50 -13.62 -4.16
CA TYR A 132 -12.82 -15.00 -4.52
C TYR A 132 -12.72 -15.25 -6.03
N LEU A 133 -11.97 -16.27 -6.42
CA LEU A 133 -11.86 -16.76 -7.79
C LEU A 133 -12.69 -18.03 -7.98
N LYS A 134 -13.68 -17.96 -8.87
CA LYS A 134 -14.52 -19.11 -9.21
C LYS A 134 -13.67 -20.24 -9.81
N ARG A 135 -13.98 -21.48 -9.48
CA ARG A 135 -13.38 -22.67 -10.12
C ARG A 135 -13.62 -22.63 -11.63
N GLY A 136 -12.67 -23.13 -12.41
CA GLY A 136 -12.76 -23.13 -13.87
C GLY A 136 -12.27 -21.86 -14.57
N ASN A 137 -11.82 -20.85 -13.82
CA ASN A 137 -11.19 -19.62 -14.36
C ASN A 137 -9.66 -19.75 -14.40
N ASP A 138 -9.14 -20.82 -14.98
CA ASP A 138 -7.70 -21.08 -14.99
C ASP A 138 -6.94 -20.09 -15.87
N SER A 139 -7.57 -19.63 -16.96
CA SER A 139 -7.03 -18.56 -17.79
C SER A 139 -6.78 -17.27 -16.98
N LEU A 140 -7.75 -16.87 -16.16
CA LEU A 140 -7.60 -15.70 -15.29
C LEU A 140 -6.48 -15.92 -14.26
N ARG A 141 -6.40 -17.10 -13.64
CA ARG A 141 -5.34 -17.42 -12.68
C ARG A 141 -3.96 -17.34 -13.31
N ASN A 142 -3.82 -17.87 -14.53
CA ASN A 142 -2.55 -17.79 -15.26
C ASN A 142 -2.14 -16.35 -15.56
N ILE A 143 -3.09 -15.49 -15.98
CA ILE A 143 -2.83 -14.06 -16.27
C ILE A 143 -2.33 -13.32 -15.01
N ILE A 144 -2.95 -13.57 -13.86
CA ILE A 144 -2.58 -12.92 -12.61
C ILE A 144 -1.44 -13.62 -11.84
N GLY A 145 -0.95 -14.76 -12.35
CA GLY A 145 0.18 -15.50 -11.78
C GLY A 145 -0.15 -16.29 -10.51
N LEU A 146 -1.38 -16.82 -10.40
CA LEU A 146 -1.82 -17.62 -9.25
C LEU A 146 -1.92 -19.11 -9.60
N ASP A 147 -1.64 -19.96 -8.59
CA ASP A 147 -1.82 -21.41 -8.70
C ASP A 147 -3.31 -21.74 -8.92
N SER A 148 -3.56 -22.80 -9.72
CA SER A 148 -4.90 -23.33 -10.02
C SER A 148 -5.69 -23.74 -8.77
N LYS A 149 -4.99 -24.10 -7.68
CA LYS A 149 -5.60 -24.47 -6.40
C LYS A 149 -6.00 -23.29 -5.52
N GLN A 150 -5.44 -22.11 -5.75
CA GLN A 150 -5.75 -20.92 -4.97
C GLN A 150 -7.17 -20.43 -5.25
N LYS A 151 -7.94 -20.23 -4.17
CA LYS A 151 -9.34 -19.79 -4.24
C LYS A 151 -9.49 -18.28 -4.09
N TYR A 152 -8.50 -17.61 -3.51
CA TYR A 152 -8.54 -16.19 -3.20
C TYR A 152 -7.31 -15.48 -3.77
N ALA A 153 -7.52 -14.30 -4.27
CA ALA A 153 -6.49 -13.39 -4.78
C ALA A 153 -6.45 -12.11 -3.95
N SER A 154 -5.29 -11.49 -3.86
CA SER A 154 -5.16 -10.11 -3.37
C SER A 154 -5.33 -9.13 -4.53
N LEU A 155 -5.71 -7.89 -4.22
CA LEU A 155 -5.90 -6.88 -5.26
C LEU A 155 -4.61 -6.61 -6.05
N VAL A 156 -3.46 -6.61 -5.36
CA VAL A 156 -2.17 -6.34 -5.99
C VAL A 156 -1.80 -7.34 -7.07
N THR A 157 -2.28 -8.59 -7.02
CA THR A 157 -1.97 -9.61 -8.03
C THR A 157 -2.56 -9.29 -9.41
N PHE A 158 -3.58 -8.43 -9.47
CA PHE A 158 -4.21 -7.98 -10.71
C PHE A 158 -3.45 -6.87 -11.43
N PHE A 159 -2.40 -6.33 -10.82
CA PHE A 159 -1.57 -5.29 -11.41
C PHE A 159 -0.18 -5.82 -11.73
N ASP A 160 0.42 -5.27 -12.79
CA ASP A 160 1.82 -5.52 -13.12
C ASP A 160 2.76 -4.58 -12.33
N ASN A 161 4.08 -4.75 -12.53
CA ASN A 161 5.09 -3.92 -11.86
C ASN A 161 5.06 -2.45 -12.31
N GLN A 162 4.35 -2.13 -13.38
CA GLN A 162 4.16 -0.78 -13.92
C GLN A 162 2.85 -0.16 -13.46
N GLY A 163 2.03 -0.91 -12.70
CA GLY A 163 0.73 -0.48 -12.22
C GLY A 163 -0.41 -0.64 -13.24
N ASN A 164 -0.18 -1.33 -14.37
CA ASN A 164 -1.22 -1.60 -15.34
C ASN A 164 -2.09 -2.79 -14.90
N TYR A 165 -3.37 -2.74 -15.25
CA TYR A 165 -4.30 -3.80 -14.91
C TYR A 165 -4.19 -4.98 -15.88
N LYS A 166 -3.72 -6.13 -15.40
CA LYS A 166 -3.42 -7.32 -16.22
C LYS A 166 -4.61 -7.88 -16.98
N ILE A 167 -5.83 -7.66 -16.52
CA ILE A 167 -7.05 -8.23 -17.12
C ILE A 167 -7.91 -7.20 -17.86
N SER A 168 -7.33 -6.06 -18.25
CA SER A 168 -8.06 -4.99 -18.95
C SER A 168 -8.73 -5.48 -20.23
N SER A 169 -8.04 -6.27 -21.06
CA SER A 169 -8.59 -6.81 -22.31
C SER A 169 -9.80 -7.72 -22.07
N GLN A 170 -9.72 -8.60 -21.07
CA GLN A 170 -10.82 -9.52 -20.72
C GLN A 170 -12.04 -8.76 -20.17
N LEU A 171 -11.82 -7.64 -19.49
CA LEU A 171 -12.91 -6.78 -19.03
C LEU A 171 -13.58 -6.06 -20.20
N GLU A 172 -12.82 -5.53 -21.16
CA GLU A 172 -13.39 -4.89 -22.35
C GLU A 172 -14.28 -5.86 -23.11
N ASP A 173 -13.82 -7.10 -23.32
CA ASP A 173 -14.60 -8.14 -23.98
C ASP A 173 -15.88 -8.48 -23.20
N ALA A 174 -15.81 -8.56 -21.87
CA ALA A 174 -16.97 -8.80 -21.01
C ALA A 174 -17.98 -7.66 -21.03
N TYR A 175 -17.53 -6.40 -21.10
CA TYR A 175 -18.42 -5.24 -21.21
C TYR A 175 -19.06 -5.10 -22.59
N ARG A 176 -18.40 -5.58 -23.64
CA ARG A 176 -18.92 -5.56 -25.02
C ARG A 176 -19.82 -6.75 -25.34
N ALA A 177 -19.75 -7.81 -24.53
CA ALA A 177 -20.61 -8.97 -24.73
C ALA A 177 -22.08 -8.60 -24.53
N PRO A 178 -22.99 -9.01 -25.44
CA PRO A 178 -24.41 -8.80 -25.28
C PRO A 178 -24.89 -9.47 -24.00
N ILE A 179 -25.72 -8.75 -23.22
CA ILE A 179 -26.31 -9.32 -22.00
C ILE A 179 -27.20 -10.49 -22.43
N PRO A 180 -26.97 -11.73 -21.96
CA PRO A 180 -27.86 -12.84 -22.28
C PRO A 180 -29.24 -12.53 -21.72
N ASN A 181 -30.27 -12.62 -22.56
CA ASN A 181 -31.68 -12.51 -22.18
C ASN A 181 -32.09 -13.61 -21.23
#